data_ef733643fbfd4e023ca339e6a6d1378b
#
_entry.id   ef733643fbfd4e023ca339e6a6d1378b
#
_cell.length_a   1.000
_cell.length_b   1.000
_cell.length_c   1.000
_cell.angle_alpha   90.00
_cell.angle_beta   90.00
_cell.angle_gamma   90.00
#
_symmetry.space_group_name_H-M   'P 1'
#
loop_
_entity.id
_entity.type
_entity.pdbx_description
1 polymer ?
#
loop_
_entity_poly.entity_id
_entity_poly.type
_entity_poly.pdbx_seq_one_letter_code
_entity_poly.pdbx_strand_id
1 'polypeptide(L)'
;VNMKKKTKGIIFMIVVVIALIVIFCNQPVEVNREIRHNTIHKRENIKLVMDKALANMDQDGITVTDVYYDGMESQTFEKDLIHDGYQDAIVVYLDFHTGFFQAPPEFGKNASVSGYRYECVQNSQGEWVFFGNGYR
;
A
#
# COMPACT_ATOMS: atom_id res chain seq x y z
N VAL A 1 42.17 10.67 -34.80
CA VAL A 1 41.37 9.53 -35.31
C VAL A 1 40.85 8.65 -34.18
N ASN A 2 41.58 8.53 -33.08
CA ASN A 2 41.13 7.72 -31.93
C ASN A 2 40.08 8.40 -31.04
N MET A 3 39.90 9.72 -31.14
CA MET A 3 38.92 10.47 -30.34
C MET A 3 37.46 10.12 -30.68
N LYS A 4 37.10 9.89 -31.96
CA LYS A 4 35.76 9.52 -32.36
C LYS A 4 35.31 8.13 -31.84
N LYS A 5 36.23 7.17 -31.72
CA LYS A 5 35.94 5.85 -31.14
C LYS A 5 35.78 5.92 -29.63
N LYS A 6 36.59 6.71 -28.92
CA LYS A 6 36.49 6.92 -27.47
C LYS A 6 35.19 7.62 -27.10
N THR A 7 34.78 8.63 -27.87
CA THR A 7 33.52 9.35 -27.64
C THR A 7 32.29 8.44 -27.81
N LYS A 8 32.27 7.56 -28.83
CA LYS A 8 31.19 6.58 -29.01
C LYS A 8 31.09 5.58 -27.84
N GLY A 9 32.25 5.14 -27.31
CA GLY A 9 32.26 4.25 -26.15
C GLY A 9 31.72 4.93 -24.87
N ILE A 10 32.09 6.21 -24.66
CA ILE A 10 31.58 6.97 -23.52
C ILE A 10 30.09 7.20 -23.60
N ILE A 11 29.55 7.57 -24.78
CA ILE A 11 28.11 7.75 -25.00
C ILE A 11 27.36 6.44 -24.76
N PHE A 12 27.87 5.32 -25.26
CA PHE A 12 27.28 4.00 -25.03
C PHE A 12 27.23 3.65 -23.54
N MET A 13 28.31 3.89 -22.79
CA MET A 13 28.35 3.69 -21.33
C MET A 13 27.32 4.54 -20.59
N ILE A 14 27.19 5.81 -20.96
CA ILE A 14 26.20 6.72 -20.36
C ILE A 14 24.79 6.22 -20.61
N VAL A 15 24.46 5.79 -21.83
CA VAL A 15 23.15 5.23 -22.18
C VAL A 15 22.85 3.96 -21.38
N VAL A 16 23.82 3.06 -21.24
CA VAL A 16 23.68 1.84 -20.43
C VAL A 16 23.42 2.17 -18.95
N VAL A 17 24.18 3.13 -18.39
CA VAL A 17 23.99 3.57 -16.99
C VAL A 17 22.60 4.17 -16.78
N ILE A 18 22.14 5.02 -17.69
CA ILE A 18 20.78 5.61 -17.63
C ILE A 18 19.72 4.51 -17.71
N ALA A 19 19.87 3.55 -18.63
CA ALA A 19 18.95 2.42 -18.76
C ALA A 19 18.89 1.58 -17.49
N LEU A 20 20.03 1.30 -16.86
CA LEU A 20 20.09 0.57 -15.58
C LEU A 20 19.41 1.36 -14.44
N ILE A 21 19.61 2.67 -14.37
CA ILE A 21 18.95 3.52 -13.38
C ILE A 21 17.43 3.49 -13.58
N VAL A 22 16.94 3.61 -14.81
CA VAL A 22 15.51 3.55 -15.13
C VAL A 22 14.92 2.20 -14.75
N ILE A 23 15.61 1.09 -15.07
CA ILE A 23 15.16 -0.26 -14.70
C ILE A 23 15.12 -0.41 -13.17
N PHE A 24 16.13 0.07 -12.45
CA PHE A 24 16.22 -0.03 -10.99
C PHE A 24 15.15 0.82 -10.30
N CYS A 25 14.86 2.02 -10.82
CA CYS A 25 13.83 2.92 -10.26
C CYS A 25 12.40 2.47 -10.57
N ASN A 26 12.19 1.67 -11.61
CA ASN A 26 10.86 1.18 -12.02
C ASN A 26 10.57 -0.26 -11.58
N GLN A 27 11.39 -0.86 -10.72
CA GLN A 27 11.06 -2.15 -10.15
C GLN A 27 9.83 -2.01 -9.24
N PRO A 28 8.78 -2.85 -9.42
CA PRO A 28 7.64 -2.84 -8.52
C PRO A 28 8.12 -3.18 -7.11
N VAL A 29 7.78 -2.32 -6.16
CA VAL A 29 8.01 -2.58 -4.74
C VAL A 29 7.07 -3.71 -4.32
N GLU A 30 7.63 -4.82 -3.89
CA GLU A 30 6.84 -5.93 -3.35
C GLU A 30 6.28 -5.51 -1.99
N VAL A 31 4.94 -5.52 -1.87
CA VAL A 31 4.26 -5.18 -0.63
C VAL A 31 4.30 -6.37 0.32
N ASN A 32 4.82 -6.16 1.51
CA ASN A 32 4.77 -7.17 2.56
C ASN A 32 3.35 -7.33 3.08
N ARG A 33 2.86 -8.57 3.17
CA ARG A 33 1.51 -8.90 3.65
C ARG A 33 1.58 -9.80 4.87
N GLU A 34 0.92 -9.41 5.94
CA GLU A 34 0.94 -10.17 7.19
C GLU A 34 -0.45 -10.25 7.82
N ILE A 35 -0.78 -11.42 8.35
CA ILE A 35 -2.00 -11.67 9.13
C ILE A 35 -1.56 -12.20 10.49
N ARG A 36 -1.80 -11.42 11.54
CA ARG A 36 -1.44 -11.72 12.93
C ARG A 36 -2.68 -11.81 13.81
N HIS A 37 -2.65 -12.66 14.81
CA HIS A 37 -3.67 -12.77 15.86
C HIS A 37 -5.11 -12.86 15.33
N ASN A 38 -5.28 -13.50 14.16
CA ASN A 38 -6.61 -13.71 13.58
C ASN A 38 -7.30 -14.90 14.23
N THR A 39 -8.41 -14.65 14.89
CA THR A 39 -9.22 -15.66 15.58
C THR A 39 -10.65 -15.77 15.06
N ILE A 40 -11.12 -14.79 14.29
CA ILE A 40 -12.53 -14.67 13.92
C ILE A 40 -12.82 -14.61 12.42
N HIS A 41 -11.87 -14.16 11.60
CA HIS A 41 -12.09 -13.98 10.16
C HIS A 41 -11.51 -15.11 9.33
N LYS A 42 -12.18 -15.42 8.20
CA LYS A 42 -11.58 -16.23 7.15
C LYS A 42 -10.42 -15.47 6.51
N ARG A 43 -9.29 -16.16 6.32
CA ARG A 43 -8.09 -15.54 5.72
C ARG A 43 -8.37 -14.95 4.34
N GLU A 44 -9.23 -15.59 3.55
CA GLU A 44 -9.63 -15.11 2.23
C GLU A 44 -10.32 -13.75 2.30
N ASN A 45 -11.15 -13.52 3.31
CA ASN A 45 -11.84 -12.24 3.51
C ASN A 45 -10.84 -11.14 3.91
N ILE A 46 -9.88 -11.45 4.78
CA ILE A 46 -8.83 -10.50 5.14
C ILE A 46 -7.99 -10.14 3.90
N LYS A 47 -7.60 -11.13 3.10
CA LYS A 47 -6.84 -10.90 1.85
C LYS A 47 -7.63 -10.04 0.85
N LEU A 48 -8.93 -10.26 0.73
CA LEU A 48 -9.79 -9.45 -0.13
C LEU A 48 -9.82 -7.98 0.34
N VAL A 49 -9.91 -7.74 1.64
CA VAL A 49 -9.87 -6.39 2.20
C VAL A 49 -8.49 -5.75 2.03
N MET A 50 -7.40 -6.52 2.19
CA MET A 50 -6.05 -6.06 1.87
C MET A 50 -5.91 -5.62 0.41
N ASP A 51 -6.45 -6.41 -0.53
CA ASP A 51 -6.43 -6.06 -1.96
C ASP A 51 -7.20 -4.77 -2.24
N LYS A 52 -8.35 -4.57 -1.59
CA LYS A 52 -9.12 -3.32 -1.68
C LYS A 52 -8.34 -2.13 -1.11
N ALA A 53 -7.67 -2.31 0.02
CA ALA A 53 -6.85 -1.28 0.62
C ALA A 53 -5.68 -0.88 -0.29
N LEU A 54 -4.99 -1.85 -0.87
CA LEU A 54 -3.89 -1.61 -1.82
C LEU A 54 -4.38 -0.90 -3.08
N ALA A 55 -5.54 -1.29 -3.61
CA ALA A 55 -6.14 -0.62 -4.77
C ALA A 55 -6.53 0.84 -4.46
N ASN A 56 -7.03 1.10 -3.26
CA ASN A 56 -7.35 2.46 -2.81
C ASN A 56 -6.10 3.34 -2.69
N MET A 57 -4.99 2.76 -2.27
CA MET A 57 -3.70 3.46 -2.09
C MET A 57 -2.83 3.47 -3.36
N ASP A 58 -3.30 2.89 -4.46
CA ASP A 58 -2.62 2.95 -5.76
C ASP A 58 -2.84 4.32 -6.40
N GLN A 59 -2.10 5.30 -5.87
CA GLN A 59 -2.13 6.69 -6.28
C GLN A 59 -0.72 7.21 -6.54
N ASP A 60 -0.61 8.19 -7.43
CA ASP A 60 0.67 8.85 -7.71
C ASP A 60 1.25 9.47 -6.42
N GLY A 61 2.52 9.20 -6.17
CA GLY A 61 3.23 9.71 -5.01
C GLY A 61 3.02 8.91 -3.71
N ILE A 62 2.39 7.73 -3.77
CA ILE A 62 2.31 6.79 -2.65
C ILE A 62 3.03 5.49 -3.00
N THR A 63 3.89 5.04 -2.08
CA THR A 63 4.53 3.72 -2.14
C THR A 63 4.18 2.95 -0.87
N VAL A 64 3.28 1.96 -0.99
CA VAL A 64 2.93 1.08 0.13
C VAL A 64 4.03 0.05 0.33
N THR A 65 4.51 -0.08 1.54
CA THR A 65 5.52 -1.07 1.93
C THR A 65 4.92 -2.29 2.60
N ASP A 66 3.91 -2.07 3.43
CA ASP A 66 3.27 -3.13 4.22
C ASP A 66 1.76 -2.96 4.24
N VAL A 67 1.05 -4.07 4.19
CA VAL A 67 -0.36 -4.18 4.54
C VAL A 67 -0.54 -5.34 5.51
N TYR A 68 -1.20 -5.10 6.61
CA TYR A 68 -1.34 -6.13 7.64
C TYR A 68 -2.69 -6.09 8.34
N TYR A 69 -3.09 -7.25 8.84
CA TYR A 69 -4.18 -7.43 9.78
C TYR A 69 -3.59 -7.84 11.12
N ASP A 70 -3.98 -7.14 12.19
CA ASP A 70 -3.65 -7.56 13.54
C ASP A 70 -4.93 -7.64 14.37
N GLY A 71 -5.36 -8.88 14.68
CA GLY A 71 -6.60 -9.11 15.40
C GLY A 71 -6.67 -8.44 16.78
N MET A 72 -5.54 -8.20 17.42
CA MET A 72 -5.53 -7.51 18.72
C MET A 72 -5.92 -6.03 18.60
N GLU A 73 -5.55 -5.39 17.51
CA GLU A 73 -5.87 -3.98 17.26
C GLU A 73 -7.15 -3.82 16.45
N SER A 74 -7.26 -4.59 15.37
CA SER A 74 -8.38 -4.52 14.42
C SER A 74 -9.72 -4.79 15.09
N GLN A 75 -9.79 -5.77 15.97
CA GLN A 75 -11.06 -6.17 16.61
C GLN A 75 -11.70 -5.08 17.45
N THR A 76 -10.94 -4.15 17.99
CA THR A 76 -11.49 -3.00 18.73
C THR A 76 -12.37 -2.15 17.81
N PHE A 77 -11.87 -1.79 16.64
CA PHE A 77 -12.62 -1.01 15.65
C PHE A 77 -13.74 -1.82 14.99
N GLU A 78 -13.50 -3.10 14.72
CA GLU A 78 -14.50 -4.01 14.13
C GLU A 78 -15.72 -4.17 15.02
N LYS A 79 -15.53 -4.27 16.32
CA LYS A 79 -16.65 -4.36 17.29
C LYS A 79 -17.54 -3.12 17.27
N ASP A 80 -16.96 -1.96 17.16
CA ASP A 80 -17.71 -0.71 17.08
C ASP A 80 -18.56 -0.66 15.81
N LEU A 81 -18.00 -1.06 14.67
CA LEU A 81 -18.72 -1.13 13.39
C LEU A 81 -19.86 -2.15 13.41
N ILE A 82 -19.66 -3.32 14.03
CA ILE A 82 -20.71 -4.34 14.19
C ILE A 82 -21.80 -3.83 15.13
N HIS A 83 -21.43 -3.13 16.21
CA HIS A 83 -22.40 -2.50 17.11
C HIS A 83 -23.27 -1.46 16.39
N ASP A 84 -22.71 -0.76 15.40
CA ASP A 84 -23.43 0.22 14.58
C ASP A 84 -24.36 -0.42 13.53
N GLY A 85 -24.42 -1.75 13.46
CA GLY A 85 -25.42 -2.50 12.69
C GLY A 85 -24.91 -3.20 11.44
N TYR A 86 -23.61 -3.25 11.18
CA TYR A 86 -23.06 -4.03 10.09
C TYR A 86 -22.93 -5.51 10.45
N GLN A 87 -23.07 -6.39 9.46
CA GLN A 87 -23.02 -7.85 9.69
C GLN A 87 -21.63 -8.31 10.12
N ASP A 88 -20.59 -7.73 9.52
CA ASP A 88 -19.19 -8.00 9.81
C ASP A 88 -18.34 -6.81 9.40
N ALA A 89 -17.14 -6.73 9.94
CA ALA A 89 -16.16 -5.69 9.63
C ALA A 89 -14.76 -6.28 9.66
N ILE A 90 -13.90 -5.81 8.76
CA ILE A 90 -12.48 -6.11 8.74
C ILE A 90 -11.70 -4.80 8.61
N VAL A 91 -10.78 -4.60 9.53
CA VAL A 91 -9.89 -3.43 9.57
C VAL A 91 -8.46 -3.87 9.32
N VAL A 92 -7.85 -3.35 8.26
CA VAL A 92 -6.45 -3.57 7.94
C VAL A 92 -5.65 -2.28 8.07
N TYR A 93 -4.35 -2.42 8.17
CA TYR A 93 -3.43 -1.30 8.32
C TYR A 93 -2.41 -1.30 7.20
N LEU A 94 -1.97 -0.11 6.83
CA LEU A 94 -0.96 0.11 5.79
C LEU A 94 0.17 0.97 6.34
N ASP A 95 1.38 0.61 5.94
CA ASP A 95 2.56 1.46 6.07
C ASP A 95 2.98 1.91 4.67
N PHE A 96 3.26 3.18 4.49
CA PHE A 96 3.62 3.73 3.19
C PHE A 96 4.49 4.98 3.30
N HIS A 97 5.12 5.33 2.19
CA HIS A 97 5.86 6.55 2.01
C HIS A 97 5.22 7.41 0.94
N THR A 98 5.31 8.73 1.12
CA THR A 98 4.92 9.67 0.08
C THR A 98 6.13 10.16 -0.71
N GLY A 99 5.89 10.53 -1.97
CA GLY A 99 6.93 10.99 -2.86
C GLY A 99 7.54 12.32 -2.46
N PHE A 100 8.80 12.55 -2.86
CA PHE A 100 9.49 13.81 -2.62
C PHE A 100 8.93 14.95 -3.46
N PHE A 101 8.59 14.66 -4.72
CA PHE A 101 8.09 15.65 -5.67
C PHE A 101 6.57 15.67 -5.79
N GLN A 102 5.91 14.56 -5.50
CA GLN A 102 4.48 14.36 -5.65
C GLN A 102 3.93 13.54 -4.50
N ALA A 103 2.84 14.00 -3.91
CA ALA A 103 2.08 13.27 -2.90
C ALA A 103 0.64 13.80 -2.84
N PRO A 104 -0.34 12.97 -2.43
CA PRO A 104 -1.66 13.46 -2.10
C PRO A 104 -1.59 14.52 -1.00
N PRO A 105 -2.35 15.63 -1.10
CA PRO A 105 -2.25 16.76 -0.15
C PRO A 105 -2.46 16.37 1.30
N GLU A 106 -3.31 15.38 1.56
CA GLU A 106 -3.65 14.90 2.91
C GLU A 106 -2.48 14.27 3.66
N PHE A 107 -1.47 13.76 2.95
CA PHE A 107 -0.34 13.09 3.59
C PHE A 107 0.95 13.92 3.63
N GLY A 108 1.03 14.96 2.80
CA GLY A 108 2.27 15.73 2.64
C GLY A 108 3.33 14.97 1.84
N LYS A 109 4.38 15.69 1.44
CA LYS A 109 5.51 15.14 0.67
C LYS A 109 6.58 14.57 1.58
N ASN A 110 7.28 13.54 1.08
CA ASN A 110 8.40 12.89 1.78
C ASN A 110 8.07 12.46 3.21
N ALA A 111 6.84 11.97 3.42
CA ALA A 111 6.35 11.50 4.70
C ALA A 111 6.36 9.98 4.77
N SER A 112 6.61 9.47 5.98
CA SER A 112 6.43 8.05 6.31
C SER A 112 5.20 7.92 7.19
N VAL A 113 4.24 7.12 6.75
CA VAL A 113 2.99 6.86 7.49
C VAL A 113 2.99 5.40 7.92
N SER A 114 2.72 5.17 9.19
CA SER A 114 2.64 3.83 9.78
C SER A 114 1.28 3.61 10.41
N GLY A 115 0.69 2.44 10.16
CA GLY A 115 -0.58 2.04 10.75
C GLY A 115 -1.77 2.85 10.24
N TYR A 116 -1.77 3.25 8.98
CA TYR A 116 -2.93 3.89 8.37
C TYR A 116 -4.06 2.89 8.23
N ARG A 117 -5.19 3.19 8.85
CA ARG A 117 -6.33 2.30 8.97
C ARG A 117 -7.20 2.34 7.71
N TYR A 118 -7.58 1.17 7.22
CA TYR A 118 -8.54 0.98 6.14
C TYR A 118 -9.63 0.03 6.61
N GLU A 119 -10.86 0.50 6.59
CA GLU A 119 -12.02 -0.18 7.15
C GLU A 119 -12.97 -0.65 6.04
N CYS A 120 -13.31 -1.94 6.06
CA CYS A 120 -14.36 -2.52 5.25
C CYS A 120 -15.44 -3.11 6.13
N VAL A 121 -16.67 -3.00 5.68
CA VAL A 121 -17.84 -3.62 6.31
C VAL A 121 -18.53 -4.55 5.31
N GLN A 122 -19.18 -5.57 5.83
CA GLN A 122 -20.03 -6.44 5.03
C GLN A 122 -21.45 -5.89 5.02
N ASN A 123 -21.97 -5.64 3.82
CA ASN A 123 -23.34 -5.18 3.65
C ASN A 123 -24.35 -6.34 3.79
N SER A 124 -25.65 -6.04 3.72
CA SER A 124 -26.73 -7.03 3.81
C SER A 124 -26.71 -8.08 2.69
N GLN A 125 -26.02 -7.82 1.58
CA GLN A 125 -25.87 -8.73 0.44
C GLN A 125 -24.60 -9.60 0.55
N GLY A 126 -23.85 -9.47 1.66
CA GLY A 126 -22.61 -10.20 1.89
C GLY A 126 -21.38 -9.63 1.17
N GLU A 127 -21.48 -8.44 0.60
CA GLU A 127 -20.37 -7.79 -0.11
C GLU A 127 -19.52 -6.97 0.87
N TRP A 128 -18.20 -7.04 0.69
CA TRP A 128 -17.25 -6.19 1.40
C TRP A 128 -17.14 -4.84 0.72
N VAL A 129 -17.51 -3.78 1.44
CA VAL A 129 -17.50 -2.41 0.93
C VAL A 129 -16.65 -1.51 1.82
N PHE A 130 -16.03 -0.51 1.20
CA PHE A 130 -15.27 0.50 1.92
C PHE A 130 -16.18 1.28 2.88
N PHE A 131 -15.73 1.45 4.10
CA PHE A 131 -16.42 2.25 5.12
C PHE A 131 -15.67 3.54 5.44
N GLY A 132 -14.38 3.44 5.74
CA GLY A 132 -13.58 4.58 6.12
C GLY A 132 -12.10 4.29 6.19
N ASN A 133 -11.34 5.34 6.42
CA ASN A 133 -9.91 5.26 6.64
C ASN A 133 -9.48 6.35 7.64
N GLY A 134 -8.26 6.25 8.12
CA GLY A 134 -7.71 7.26 9.02
C GLY A 134 -6.41 6.85 9.66
N TYR A 135 -5.82 7.81 10.35
CA TYR A 135 -4.64 7.54 11.18
C TYR A 135 -5.03 6.73 12.41
N ARG A 136 -4.02 6.00 12.92
CA ARG A 136 -4.11 5.20 14.14
C ARG A 136 -4.22 6.08 15.39
#